data_d8a302a6fb2d7995bb795417677fce41
#
_entry.id   d8a302a6fb2d7995bb795417677fce41
#
_cell.length_a   1.000
_cell.length_b   1.000
_cell.length_c   1.000
_cell.angle_alpha   90.00
_cell.angle_beta   90.00
_cell.angle_gamma   90.00
#
_symmetry.space_group_name_H-M   'P 1'
#
loop_
_entity.id
_entity.type
_entity.pdbx_description
1 polymer ?
#
loop_
_entity_poly.entity_id
_entity_poly.type
_entity_poly.pdbx_seq_one_letter_code
_entity_poly.pdbx_strand_id
1 'polypeptide(L)'
;MTAPVALPQISYTDPGFDAAFMASLHEYGFAAVVDHPLDDDRVARIYGEWLAFFSSGKASGFRMDPVKQDGYFSLEEAEHAKGFVERDFKEYFQFYPWGRCPESLQAELASHFAAAVDLGAELLNCIARSLPEAVTAELTEPLRDMIHGSEQSMLRVLHYPPVPTGLSLIHI
;
A
#
# COMPACT_ATOMS: atom_id res chain seq x y z
N MET A 1 -7.45 17.80 -28.77
CA MET A 1 -7.24 16.61 -27.90
C MET A 1 -5.76 16.58 -27.57
N THR A 2 -5.38 16.88 -26.34
CA THR A 2 -4.01 16.70 -25.84
C THR A 2 -3.69 15.21 -25.78
N ALA A 3 -2.53 14.81 -26.28
CA ALA A 3 -2.07 13.41 -26.16
C ALA A 3 -2.03 13.00 -24.69
N PRO A 4 -2.36 11.75 -24.34
CA PRO A 4 -2.24 11.28 -22.96
C PRO A 4 -0.78 11.46 -22.51
N VAL A 5 -0.57 12.12 -21.38
CA VAL A 5 0.75 12.23 -20.76
C VAL A 5 1.09 10.85 -20.24
N ALA A 6 2.07 10.18 -20.86
CA ALA A 6 2.57 8.91 -20.35
C ALA A 6 3.51 9.21 -19.17
N LEU A 7 3.21 8.63 -18.00
CA LEU A 7 4.11 8.69 -16.84
C LEU A 7 5.42 7.96 -17.18
N PRO A 8 6.59 8.60 -16.99
CA PRO A 8 7.86 7.93 -17.23
C PRO A 8 8.06 6.75 -16.26
N GLN A 9 8.51 5.62 -16.80
CA GLN A 9 8.98 4.50 -16.00
C GLN A 9 10.45 4.76 -15.63
N ILE A 10 10.76 4.62 -14.34
CA ILE A 10 12.09 4.93 -13.78
C ILE A 10 12.67 3.63 -13.24
N SER A 11 13.78 3.16 -13.85
CA SER A 11 14.45 1.96 -13.38
C SER A 11 15.18 2.22 -12.06
N TYR A 12 14.84 1.41 -11.04
CA TYR A 12 15.47 1.46 -9.72
C TYR A 12 16.97 1.20 -9.76
N THR A 13 17.44 0.46 -10.77
CA THR A 13 18.85 0.12 -10.93
C THR A 13 19.65 1.14 -11.75
N ASP A 14 19.01 2.20 -12.27
CA ASP A 14 19.68 3.24 -13.03
C ASP A 14 20.54 4.13 -12.11
N PRO A 15 21.79 4.42 -12.48
CA PRO A 15 22.63 5.35 -11.73
C PRO A 15 22.04 6.76 -11.55
N GLY A 16 21.12 7.16 -12.44
CA GLY A 16 20.40 8.44 -12.38
C GLY A 16 19.07 8.37 -11.62
N PHE A 17 18.78 7.25 -10.94
CA PHE A 17 17.48 6.97 -10.29
C PHE A 17 17.02 8.12 -9.38
N ASP A 18 17.86 8.57 -8.45
CA ASP A 18 17.49 9.60 -7.47
C ASP A 18 16.97 10.88 -8.15
N ALA A 19 17.67 11.34 -9.16
CA ALA A 19 17.29 12.57 -9.87
C ALA A 19 15.98 12.38 -10.67
N ALA A 20 15.85 11.26 -11.38
CA ALA A 20 14.64 10.95 -12.15
C ALA A 20 13.41 10.74 -11.26
N PHE A 21 13.59 10.05 -10.12
CA PHE A 21 12.54 9.83 -9.12
C PHE A 21 12.04 11.15 -8.53
N MET A 22 12.95 12.02 -8.09
CA MET A 22 12.59 13.34 -7.56
C MET A 22 11.93 14.24 -8.60
N ALA A 23 12.42 14.24 -9.85
CA ALA A 23 11.81 15.00 -10.95
C ALA A 23 10.35 14.55 -11.18
N SER A 24 10.11 13.22 -11.17
CA SER A 24 8.76 12.67 -11.34
C SER A 24 7.83 13.06 -10.20
N LEU A 25 8.30 12.97 -8.95
CA LEU A 25 7.51 13.41 -7.79
C LEU A 25 7.17 14.90 -7.85
N HIS A 26 8.10 15.73 -8.29
CA HIS A 26 7.90 17.18 -8.40
C HIS A 26 6.91 17.53 -9.53
N GLU A 27 7.01 16.87 -10.68
CA GLU A 27 6.19 17.17 -11.85
C GLU A 27 4.79 16.56 -11.78
N TYR A 28 4.69 15.29 -11.32
CA TYR A 28 3.44 14.52 -11.38
C TYR A 28 2.84 14.22 -10.00
N GLY A 29 3.59 14.41 -8.91
CA GLY A 29 3.17 14.01 -7.56
C GLY A 29 3.37 12.53 -7.24
N PHE A 30 3.82 11.72 -8.19
CA PHE A 30 4.10 10.28 -8.04
C PHE A 30 5.11 9.80 -9.09
N ALA A 31 5.63 8.59 -8.92
CA ALA A 31 6.58 7.98 -9.84
C ALA A 31 6.23 6.51 -10.10
N ALA A 32 6.43 6.05 -11.34
CA ALA A 32 6.35 4.64 -11.70
C ALA A 32 7.78 4.05 -11.66
N VAL A 33 8.07 3.28 -10.62
CA VAL A 33 9.37 2.63 -10.43
C VAL A 33 9.31 1.22 -10.98
N VAL A 34 10.28 0.87 -11.84
CA VAL A 34 10.48 -0.48 -12.40
C VAL A 34 11.82 -1.05 -11.94
N ASP A 35 12.07 -2.34 -12.17
CA ASP A 35 13.28 -3.05 -11.76
C ASP A 35 13.56 -2.95 -10.25
N HIS A 36 12.52 -2.78 -9.46
CA HIS A 36 12.59 -2.75 -8.00
C HIS A 36 12.78 -4.16 -7.40
N PRO A 37 13.28 -4.28 -6.15
CA PRO A 37 13.60 -5.58 -5.55
C PRO A 37 12.39 -6.38 -5.06
N LEU A 38 11.15 -5.91 -5.23
CA LEU A 38 9.98 -6.69 -4.85
C LEU A 38 9.77 -7.86 -5.82
N ASP A 39 9.42 -9.02 -5.27
CA ASP A 39 9.19 -10.26 -6.01
C ASP A 39 7.76 -10.27 -6.59
N ASP A 40 7.65 -10.09 -7.92
CA ASP A 40 6.37 -10.07 -8.64
C ASP A 40 5.62 -11.40 -8.55
N ASP A 41 6.34 -12.54 -8.54
CA ASP A 41 5.71 -13.85 -8.38
C ASP A 41 5.10 -14.00 -6.98
N ARG A 42 5.76 -13.45 -5.96
CA ARG A 42 5.18 -13.37 -4.60
C ARG A 42 3.93 -12.52 -4.58
N VAL A 43 3.96 -11.36 -5.22
CA VAL A 43 2.78 -10.47 -5.32
C VAL A 43 1.62 -11.23 -5.97
N ALA A 44 1.87 -11.92 -7.08
CA ALA A 44 0.84 -12.72 -7.77
C ALA A 44 0.25 -13.83 -6.88
N ARG A 45 1.10 -14.53 -6.09
CA ARG A 45 0.64 -15.54 -5.12
C ARG A 45 -0.23 -14.90 -4.03
N ILE A 46 0.20 -13.78 -3.45
CA ILE A 46 -0.57 -13.05 -2.44
C ILE A 46 -1.96 -12.68 -2.98
N TYR A 47 -2.05 -12.13 -4.18
CA TYR A 47 -3.34 -11.82 -4.80
C TYR A 47 -4.25 -13.06 -4.92
N GLY A 48 -3.73 -14.18 -5.40
CA GLY A 48 -4.49 -15.42 -5.56
C GLY A 48 -4.98 -15.99 -4.23
N GLU A 49 -4.10 -16.07 -3.25
CA GLU A 49 -4.40 -16.63 -1.93
C GLU A 49 -5.40 -15.75 -1.14
N TRP A 50 -5.23 -14.44 -1.18
CA TRP A 50 -6.13 -13.52 -0.52
C TRP A 50 -7.50 -13.44 -1.18
N LEU A 51 -7.59 -13.52 -2.50
CA LEU A 51 -8.86 -13.65 -3.20
C LEU A 51 -9.62 -14.92 -2.77
N ALA A 52 -8.90 -16.04 -2.66
CA ALA A 52 -9.48 -17.30 -2.15
C ALA A 52 -9.91 -17.16 -0.69
N PHE A 53 -9.14 -16.46 0.15
CA PHE A 53 -9.50 -16.21 1.55
C PHE A 53 -10.79 -15.39 1.67
N PHE A 54 -10.93 -14.26 0.98
CA PHE A 54 -12.17 -13.46 0.98
C PHE A 54 -13.37 -14.26 0.47
N SER A 55 -13.19 -15.06 -0.58
CA SER A 55 -14.25 -15.88 -1.17
C SER A 55 -14.64 -17.08 -0.30
N SER A 56 -13.83 -17.49 0.67
CA SER A 56 -14.04 -18.71 1.47
C SER A 56 -15.06 -18.56 2.61
N GLY A 57 -15.48 -17.35 2.94
CA GLY A 57 -16.27 -17.03 4.12
C GLY A 57 -15.49 -17.10 5.46
N LYS A 58 -14.21 -17.48 5.44
CA LYS A 58 -13.37 -17.58 6.66
C LYS A 58 -12.94 -16.22 7.20
N ALA A 59 -13.06 -15.17 6.41
CA ALA A 59 -12.65 -13.81 6.78
C ALA A 59 -13.37 -13.32 8.05
N SER A 60 -14.64 -13.72 8.27
CA SER A 60 -15.42 -13.39 9.47
C SER A 60 -14.79 -13.86 10.78
N GLY A 61 -13.98 -14.93 10.76
CA GLY A 61 -13.21 -15.39 11.91
C GLY A 61 -12.05 -14.48 12.33
N PHE A 62 -11.70 -13.54 11.48
CA PHE A 62 -10.63 -12.55 11.69
C PHE A 62 -11.16 -11.12 11.75
N ARG A 63 -12.46 -10.94 12.10
CA ARG A 63 -13.05 -9.61 12.19
C ARG A 63 -12.18 -8.66 12.99
N MET A 64 -12.08 -7.41 12.52
CA MET A 64 -11.17 -6.39 13.07
C MET A 64 -11.37 -6.19 14.57
N ASP A 65 -10.27 -5.95 15.27
CA ASP A 65 -10.29 -5.51 16.67
C ASP A 65 -10.52 -4.01 16.73
N PRO A 66 -11.57 -3.50 17.42
CA PRO A 66 -11.88 -2.06 17.45
C PRO A 66 -10.79 -1.18 18.06
N VAL A 67 -9.94 -1.77 18.91
CA VAL A 67 -8.84 -1.04 19.59
C VAL A 67 -7.56 -1.12 18.76
N LYS A 68 -7.20 -2.33 18.32
CA LYS A 68 -5.95 -2.58 17.58
C LYS A 68 -6.05 -2.23 16.11
N GLN A 69 -7.27 -2.27 15.55
CA GLN A 69 -7.54 -2.04 14.14
C GLN A 69 -6.86 -3.04 13.20
N ASP A 70 -6.49 -4.24 13.70
CA ASP A 70 -5.97 -5.35 12.91
C ASP A 70 -7.08 -6.29 12.45
N GLY A 71 -6.90 -6.97 11.34
CA GLY A 71 -7.80 -8.00 10.86
C GLY A 71 -8.72 -7.58 9.70
N TYR A 72 -9.84 -8.27 9.58
CA TYR A 72 -10.78 -8.16 8.47
C TYR A 72 -11.86 -7.11 8.72
N PHE A 73 -12.02 -6.23 7.76
CA PHE A 73 -13.10 -5.25 7.66
C PHE A 73 -14.08 -5.68 6.58
N SER A 74 -15.30 -5.94 6.97
CA SER A 74 -16.38 -6.33 6.05
C SER A 74 -16.90 -5.13 5.24
N LEU A 75 -17.70 -5.42 4.21
CA LEU A 75 -18.41 -4.38 3.44
C LEU A 75 -19.27 -3.45 4.35
N GLU A 76 -19.75 -3.96 5.47
CA GLU A 76 -20.55 -3.19 6.44
C GLU A 76 -19.69 -2.28 7.33
N GLU A 77 -18.40 -2.61 7.49
CA GLU A 77 -17.42 -1.89 8.30
C GLU A 77 -16.51 -1.00 7.48
N ALA A 78 -16.64 -1.05 6.13
CA ALA A 78 -15.87 -0.20 5.24
C ALA A 78 -16.10 1.29 5.53
N GLU A 79 -15.07 2.08 5.32
CA GLU A 79 -15.08 3.52 5.53
C GLU A 79 -16.10 4.20 4.60
N HIS A 80 -16.75 5.25 5.11
CA HIS A 80 -17.54 6.15 4.28
C HIS A 80 -16.61 7.16 3.60
N ALA A 81 -16.87 7.46 2.34
CA ALA A 81 -16.22 8.60 1.70
C ALA A 81 -16.63 9.89 2.46
N LYS A 82 -15.65 10.76 2.76
CA LYS A 82 -15.90 12.00 3.53
C LYS A 82 -16.97 12.86 2.87
N GLY A 83 -18.10 13.03 3.55
CA GLY A 83 -19.23 13.84 3.06
C GLY A 83 -20.30 13.06 2.29
N PHE A 84 -20.18 11.73 2.17
CA PHE A 84 -21.17 10.85 1.53
C PHE A 84 -21.78 9.90 2.55
N VAL A 85 -23.02 9.49 2.29
CA VAL A 85 -23.76 8.52 3.13
C VAL A 85 -23.48 7.08 2.69
N GLU A 86 -23.15 6.92 1.39
CA GLU A 86 -22.82 5.62 0.82
C GLU A 86 -21.43 5.17 1.25
N ARG A 87 -21.31 3.88 1.53
CA ARG A 87 -20.03 3.24 1.88
C ARG A 87 -19.32 2.80 0.62
N ASP A 88 -17.99 2.83 0.67
CA ASP A 88 -17.17 2.16 -0.34
C ASP A 88 -17.53 0.68 -0.42
N PHE A 89 -17.80 0.19 -1.63
CA PHE A 89 -18.10 -1.22 -1.87
C PHE A 89 -16.81 -2.03 -1.92
N LYS A 90 -16.12 -2.09 -0.78
CA LYS A 90 -14.85 -2.81 -0.61
C LYS A 90 -14.84 -3.52 0.75
N GLU A 91 -14.21 -4.67 0.79
CA GLU A 91 -13.77 -5.32 2.01
C GLU A 91 -12.25 -5.35 2.02
N TYR A 92 -11.63 -5.44 3.20
CA TYR A 92 -10.18 -5.44 3.27
C TYR A 92 -9.66 -6.09 4.54
N PHE A 93 -8.39 -6.44 4.51
CA PHE A 93 -7.66 -6.94 5.66
C PHE A 93 -6.50 -6.00 6.00
N GLN A 94 -6.41 -5.57 7.26
CA GLN A 94 -5.27 -4.82 7.78
C GLN A 94 -4.31 -5.78 8.47
N PHE A 95 -3.15 -5.92 7.86
CA PHE A 95 -2.05 -6.72 8.38
C PHE A 95 -1.04 -5.81 9.08
N TYR A 96 -0.73 -6.19 10.31
CA TYR A 96 0.40 -5.68 11.08
C TYR A 96 1.29 -6.87 11.45
N PRO A 97 2.64 -6.74 11.50
CA PRO A 97 3.52 -7.84 11.91
C PRO A 97 3.17 -8.46 13.27
N TRP A 98 2.64 -7.66 14.18
CA TRP A 98 2.18 -8.06 15.52
C TRP A 98 0.71 -8.45 15.57
N GLY A 99 -0.05 -8.23 14.50
CA GLY A 99 -1.50 -8.44 14.45
C GLY A 99 -1.88 -9.88 14.12
N ARG A 100 -3.19 -10.12 14.12
CA ARG A 100 -3.77 -11.43 13.73
C ARG A 100 -3.70 -11.60 12.23
N CYS A 101 -3.34 -12.80 11.79
CA CYS A 101 -3.35 -13.17 10.39
C CYS A 101 -3.66 -14.67 10.28
N PRO A 102 -4.36 -15.14 9.21
CA PRO A 102 -4.46 -16.56 8.95
C PRO A 102 -3.07 -17.18 8.82
N GLU A 103 -2.82 -18.28 9.59
CA GLU A 103 -1.50 -18.91 9.66
C GLU A 103 -0.94 -19.28 8.27
N SER A 104 -1.80 -19.77 7.38
CA SER A 104 -1.42 -20.15 6.02
C SER A 104 -1.02 -18.97 5.12
N LEU A 105 -1.40 -17.73 5.44
CA LEU A 105 -1.14 -16.52 4.64
C LEU A 105 -0.06 -15.64 5.26
N GLN A 106 0.26 -15.86 6.53
CA GLN A 106 1.10 -14.96 7.32
C GLN A 106 2.53 -14.86 6.78
N ALA A 107 3.16 -15.98 6.44
CA ALA A 107 4.58 -16.00 6.06
C ALA A 107 4.86 -15.22 4.77
N GLU A 108 4.06 -15.44 3.73
CA GLU A 108 4.22 -14.74 2.43
C GLU A 108 3.92 -13.25 2.59
N LEU A 109 2.86 -12.90 3.34
CA LEU A 109 2.48 -11.50 3.56
C LEU A 109 3.51 -10.75 4.40
N ALA A 110 4.02 -11.37 5.47
CA ALA A 110 5.06 -10.77 6.32
C ALA A 110 6.36 -10.55 5.56
N SER A 111 6.75 -11.51 4.71
CA SER A 111 7.94 -11.38 3.88
C SER A 111 7.81 -10.27 2.83
N HIS A 112 6.63 -10.14 2.21
CA HIS A 112 6.34 -9.03 1.30
C HIS A 112 6.33 -7.67 2.02
N PHE A 113 5.68 -7.61 3.19
CA PHE A 113 5.65 -6.41 4.03
C PHE A 113 7.06 -5.92 4.37
N ALA A 114 7.94 -6.82 4.83
CA ALA A 114 9.32 -6.47 5.17
C ALA A 114 10.07 -5.90 3.95
N ALA A 115 9.99 -6.57 2.79
CA ALA A 115 10.62 -6.09 1.56
C ALA A 115 10.06 -4.74 1.09
N ALA A 116 8.75 -4.51 1.25
CA ALA A 116 8.11 -3.23 0.91
C ALA A 116 8.54 -2.11 1.85
N VAL A 117 8.70 -2.39 3.15
CA VAL A 117 9.23 -1.42 4.13
C VAL A 117 10.68 -1.06 3.80
N ASP A 118 11.52 -2.04 3.48
CA ASP A 118 12.92 -1.80 3.10
C ASP A 118 13.02 -0.93 1.84
N LEU A 119 12.24 -1.24 0.80
CA LEU A 119 12.17 -0.41 -0.41
C LEU A 119 11.66 1.00 -0.09
N GLY A 120 10.58 1.12 0.69
CA GLY A 120 10.01 2.40 1.10
C GLY A 120 11.02 3.25 1.88
N ALA A 121 11.78 2.64 2.79
CA ALA A 121 12.85 3.31 3.54
C ALA A 121 13.95 3.84 2.60
N GLU A 122 14.33 3.08 1.57
CA GLU A 122 15.32 3.56 0.58
C GLU A 122 14.77 4.68 -0.31
N LEU A 123 13.49 4.61 -0.72
CA LEU A 123 12.86 5.71 -1.44
C LEU A 123 12.78 6.99 -0.59
N LEU A 124 12.53 6.87 0.72
CA LEU A 124 12.60 8.01 1.65
C LEU A 124 14.01 8.54 1.82
N ASN A 125 15.04 7.69 1.81
CA ASN A 125 16.44 8.13 1.76
C ASN A 125 16.75 8.91 0.46
N CYS A 126 16.25 8.45 -0.68
CA CYS A 126 16.37 9.14 -1.95
C CYS A 126 15.78 10.56 -1.88
N ILE A 127 14.58 10.69 -1.31
CA ILE A 127 13.95 12.00 -1.07
C ILE A 127 14.84 12.85 -0.15
N ALA A 128 15.29 12.31 0.98
CA ALA A 128 16.11 13.04 1.95
C ALA A 128 17.41 13.59 1.35
N ARG A 129 18.09 12.80 0.49
CA ARG A 129 19.32 13.25 -0.22
C ARG A 129 19.07 14.40 -1.17
N SER A 130 17.85 14.57 -1.63
CA SER A 130 17.46 15.59 -2.62
C SER A 130 16.81 16.84 -2.02
N LEU A 131 16.51 16.82 -0.72
CA LEU A 131 15.94 17.96 -0.02
C LEU A 131 17.00 19.02 0.27
N PRO A 132 16.64 20.34 0.25
CA PRO A 132 17.51 21.40 0.74
C PRO A 132 17.89 21.18 2.20
N GLU A 133 19.14 21.52 2.55
CA GLU A 133 19.65 21.38 3.94
C GLU A 133 18.76 22.10 4.96
N ALA A 134 18.22 23.25 4.61
CA ALA A 134 17.29 24.01 5.47
C ALA A 134 16.01 23.21 5.82
N VAL A 135 15.56 22.32 4.92
CA VAL A 135 14.40 21.45 5.16
C VAL A 135 14.80 20.26 6.00
N THR A 136 15.92 19.62 5.68
CA THR A 136 16.39 18.45 6.44
C THR A 136 16.77 18.79 7.87
N ALA A 137 17.24 20.02 8.13
CA ALA A 137 17.55 20.50 9.49
C ALA A 137 16.33 20.67 10.40
N GLU A 138 15.13 20.81 9.82
CA GLU A 138 13.86 20.92 10.57
C GLU A 138 13.22 19.55 10.86
N LEU A 139 13.74 18.46 10.29
CA LEU A 139 13.22 17.13 10.55
C LEU A 139 13.63 16.66 11.96
N THR A 140 12.67 16.13 12.71
CA THR A 140 12.90 15.59 14.06
C THR A 140 13.62 14.24 14.05
N GLU A 141 13.54 13.53 12.91
CA GLU A 141 14.16 12.23 12.66
C GLU A 141 14.42 12.04 11.17
N PRO A 142 15.32 11.13 10.77
CA PRO A 142 15.51 10.79 9.36
C PRO A 142 14.21 10.27 8.74
N LEU A 143 13.88 10.67 7.49
CA LEU A 143 12.64 10.26 6.83
C LEU A 143 12.44 8.74 6.77
N ARG A 144 13.52 7.97 6.57
CA ARG A 144 13.47 6.51 6.56
C ARG A 144 12.96 5.91 7.88
N ASP A 145 13.29 6.55 9.00
CA ASP A 145 12.98 6.03 10.34
C ASP A 145 11.49 6.23 10.68
N MET A 146 10.77 7.07 9.93
CA MET A 146 9.31 7.22 10.03
C MET A 146 8.56 5.91 9.72
N ILE A 147 9.14 5.02 8.91
CA ILE A 147 8.53 3.73 8.56
C ILE A 147 9.36 2.53 9.01
N HIS A 148 10.69 2.66 9.02
CA HIS A 148 11.58 1.56 9.37
C HIS A 148 11.52 1.28 10.87
N GLY A 149 11.09 0.06 11.23
CA GLY A 149 10.87 -0.33 12.62
C GLY A 149 9.60 0.23 13.27
N SER A 150 8.75 0.93 12.52
CA SER A 150 7.49 1.45 13.02
C SER A 150 6.45 0.34 13.22
N GLU A 151 5.90 0.22 14.43
CA GLU A 151 4.79 -0.69 14.73
C GLU A 151 3.46 -0.20 14.14
N GLN A 152 3.40 1.04 13.63
CA GLN A 152 2.20 1.63 13.01
C GLN A 152 2.14 1.40 11.49
N SER A 153 3.24 0.96 10.88
CA SER A 153 3.24 0.59 9.47
C SER A 153 2.37 -0.64 9.25
N MET A 154 1.48 -0.58 8.27
CA MET A 154 0.57 -1.66 7.95
C MET A 154 0.56 -1.98 6.45
N LEU A 155 0.15 -3.20 6.11
CA LEU A 155 -0.21 -3.59 4.76
C LEU A 155 -1.71 -3.83 4.69
N ARG A 156 -2.38 -3.24 3.72
CA ARG A 156 -3.81 -3.43 3.50
C ARG A 156 -4.04 -4.23 2.22
N VAL A 157 -4.68 -5.38 2.36
CA VAL A 157 -5.14 -6.18 1.21
C VAL A 157 -6.59 -5.82 0.95
N LEU A 158 -6.86 -5.22 -0.21
CA LEU A 158 -8.18 -4.72 -0.61
C LEU A 158 -8.83 -5.69 -1.58
N HIS A 159 -10.12 -5.95 -1.39
CA HIS A 159 -10.96 -6.69 -2.31
C HIS A 159 -12.19 -5.87 -2.66
N TYR A 160 -12.40 -5.68 -3.95
CA TYR A 160 -13.60 -5.06 -4.51
C TYR A 160 -14.44 -6.17 -5.15
N PRO A 161 -15.48 -6.68 -4.47
CA PRO A 161 -16.33 -7.72 -5.04
C PRO A 161 -17.10 -7.19 -6.25
N PRO A 162 -17.62 -8.08 -7.12
CA PRO A 162 -18.46 -7.68 -8.25
C PRO A 162 -19.64 -6.83 -7.77
N VAL A 163 -19.81 -5.66 -8.37
CA VAL A 163 -20.90 -4.75 -8.04
C VAL A 163 -22.24 -5.36 -8.46
N PRO A 164 -23.25 -5.45 -7.56
CA PRO A 164 -24.59 -5.90 -7.93
C PRO A 164 -25.17 -5.09 -9.10
N THR A 165 -25.93 -5.77 -9.97
CA THR A 165 -26.58 -5.14 -11.13
C THR A 165 -27.46 -3.97 -10.66
N GLY A 166 -27.17 -2.76 -11.13
CA GLY A 166 -27.91 -1.53 -10.75
C GLY A 166 -27.16 -0.55 -9.89
N LEU A 167 -26.01 -0.94 -9.30
CA LEU A 167 -25.09 0.00 -8.67
C LEU A 167 -24.03 0.46 -9.67
N SER A 168 -23.71 1.74 -9.68
CA SER A 168 -22.64 2.31 -10.49
C SER A 168 -21.47 2.68 -9.61
N LEU A 169 -20.24 2.33 -9.99
CA LEU A 169 -19.00 2.74 -9.32
C LEU A 169 -18.78 4.27 -9.32
N ILE A 170 -19.53 5.01 -10.13
CA ILE A 170 -19.49 6.49 -10.18
C ILE A 170 -20.20 7.11 -8.96
N HIS A 171 -20.94 6.32 -8.20
CA HIS A 171 -21.68 6.78 -7.01
C HIS A 171 -21.03 6.28 -5.69
N ILE A 172 -19.83 5.72 -5.77
CA ILE A 172 -19.04 5.27 -4.60
C ILE A 172 -17.90 6.25 -4.36
#